data_5a4e3af52b22d84a3cec640d5dc0250a
#
_entry.id   5a4e3af52b22d84a3cec640d5dc0250a
#
_cell.length_a   1.000
_cell.length_b   1.000
_cell.length_c   1.000
_cell.angle_alpha   90.00
_cell.angle_beta   90.00
_cell.angle_gamma   90.00
#
_symmetry.space_group_name_H-M   'P 1'
#
loop_
_entity.id
_entity.type
_entity.pdbx_description
1 polymer ?
#
loop_
_entity_poly.entity_id
_entity_poly.type
_entity_poly.pdbx_seq_one_letter_code
_entity_poly.pdbx_strand_id
1 'polypeptide(L)'
;MLNPNMMLEATRLTRAGRLTEATALLQRVLRGETAPDMSFGIAGDVALAGRTPAIIDAKSETIDETDRPLFGPATSARPNRFGVLRALFDRVRRRSGLGFQGLMPTIPVSTPDIVPAGGKFIEATYSNPAGTRTYKLYIPSRYQGQALPLVVMLHGCTQSPDDFAAGTRMNLIAEEQTCLVVYPAQHSDANPAKCWNWFRPTDQRRGQGEPSLVAGITRQVMREYLVDPQRVYSGGLSAGAAAAAVMGAT
;
A
#
# COMPACT_ATOMS: atom_id res chain seq x y z
N MET A 1 -14.52 -22.47 8.03
CA MET A 1 -14.69 -21.73 6.75
C MET A 1 -15.21 -20.35 7.07
N LEU A 2 -14.63 -19.29 6.48
CA LEU A 2 -15.12 -17.92 6.64
C LEU A 2 -16.52 -17.80 6.03
N ASN A 3 -17.49 -17.30 6.79
CA ASN A 3 -18.86 -17.13 6.32
C ASN A 3 -18.93 -15.97 5.29
N PRO A 4 -19.32 -16.22 4.02
CA PRO A 4 -19.36 -15.21 2.97
C PRO A 4 -20.23 -13.99 3.32
N ASN A 5 -21.34 -14.22 4.03
CA ASN A 5 -22.27 -13.15 4.43
C ASN A 5 -21.63 -12.18 5.43
N MET A 6 -20.78 -12.68 6.34
CA MET A 6 -20.07 -11.84 7.30
C MET A 6 -18.98 -10.99 6.62
N MET A 7 -18.35 -11.52 5.57
CA MET A 7 -17.38 -10.74 4.78
C MET A 7 -18.06 -9.62 3.97
N LEU A 8 -19.24 -9.89 3.42
CA LEU A 8 -20.05 -8.87 2.75
C LEU A 8 -20.48 -7.77 3.72
N GLU A 9 -20.91 -8.14 4.93
CA GLU A 9 -21.30 -7.17 5.95
C GLU A 9 -20.12 -6.34 6.45
N ALA A 10 -18.96 -6.97 6.70
CA ALA A 10 -17.74 -6.22 7.03
C ALA A 10 -17.37 -5.21 5.93
N THR A 11 -17.50 -5.61 4.67
CA THR A 11 -17.26 -4.73 3.52
C THR A 11 -18.27 -3.57 3.48
N ARG A 12 -19.55 -3.85 3.74
CA ARG A 12 -20.60 -2.84 3.82
C ARG A 12 -20.32 -1.81 4.92
N LEU A 13 -19.98 -2.27 6.11
CA LEU A 13 -19.63 -1.43 7.26
C LEU A 13 -18.41 -0.56 6.96
N THR A 14 -17.39 -1.12 6.32
CA THR A 14 -16.18 -0.38 5.91
C THR A 14 -16.53 0.73 4.92
N ARG A 15 -17.34 0.44 3.91
CA ARG A 15 -17.79 1.45 2.94
C ARG A 15 -18.67 2.55 3.56
N ALA A 16 -19.40 2.22 4.61
CA ALA A 16 -20.20 3.17 5.39
C ALA A 16 -19.37 3.99 6.41
N GLY A 17 -18.04 3.83 6.44
CA GLY A 17 -17.15 4.49 7.41
C GLY A 17 -17.25 3.97 8.85
N ARG A 18 -17.99 2.86 9.09
CA ARG A 18 -18.21 2.25 10.41
C ARG A 18 -17.07 1.27 10.75
N LEU A 19 -15.83 1.77 10.79
CA LEU A 19 -14.62 0.95 10.88
C LEU A 19 -14.53 0.15 12.17
N THR A 20 -14.95 0.71 13.30
CA THR A 20 -14.95 0.01 14.61
C THR A 20 -15.83 -1.24 14.57
N GLU A 21 -17.00 -1.14 13.97
CA GLU A 21 -17.95 -2.24 13.86
C GLU A 21 -17.48 -3.29 12.84
N ALA A 22 -16.93 -2.84 11.70
CA ALA A 22 -16.31 -3.73 10.73
C ALA A 22 -15.17 -4.54 11.38
N THR A 23 -14.31 -3.90 12.16
CA THR A 23 -13.20 -4.55 12.87
C THR A 23 -13.71 -5.54 13.93
N ALA A 24 -14.71 -5.17 14.73
CA ALA A 24 -15.30 -6.05 15.72
C ALA A 24 -15.96 -7.29 15.08
N LEU A 25 -16.60 -7.12 13.91
CA LEU A 25 -17.18 -8.22 13.16
C LEU A 25 -16.10 -9.17 12.65
N LEU A 26 -15.03 -8.66 12.06
CA LEU A 26 -13.91 -9.46 11.56
C LEU A 26 -13.19 -10.21 12.71
N GLN A 27 -12.98 -9.58 13.85
CA GLN A 27 -12.38 -10.21 15.02
C GLN A 27 -13.23 -11.38 15.54
N ARG A 28 -14.56 -11.25 15.58
CA ARG A 28 -15.48 -12.36 15.94
C ARG A 28 -15.38 -13.52 14.97
N VAL A 29 -15.36 -13.22 13.66
CA VAL A 29 -15.19 -14.24 12.61
C VAL A 29 -13.88 -15.00 12.78
N LEU A 30 -12.78 -14.31 13.07
CA LEU A 30 -11.47 -14.91 13.29
C LEU A 30 -11.39 -15.76 14.57
N ARG A 31 -12.21 -15.46 15.59
CA ARG A 31 -12.34 -16.26 16.82
C ARG A 31 -13.23 -17.48 16.66
N GLY A 32 -13.90 -17.63 15.50
CA GLY A 32 -14.82 -18.75 15.26
C GLY A 32 -16.17 -18.60 15.95
N GLU A 33 -16.53 -17.40 16.43
CA GLU A 33 -17.82 -17.14 17.06
C GLU A 33 -18.91 -17.05 15.98
N THR A 34 -19.93 -17.91 16.05
CA THR A 34 -21.11 -17.83 15.20
C THR A 34 -22.00 -16.67 15.66
N ALA A 35 -22.43 -15.82 14.70
CA ALA A 35 -23.30 -14.69 15.00
C ALA A 35 -24.66 -15.16 15.55
N PRO A 36 -25.23 -14.50 16.58
CA PRO A 36 -26.64 -14.64 16.90
C PRO A 36 -27.49 -14.11 15.75
N ASP A 37 -28.57 -14.79 15.47
CA ASP A 37 -29.56 -14.49 14.42
C ASP A 37 -30.18 -13.09 14.69
N MET A 38 -29.76 -12.10 13.88
CA MET A 38 -30.24 -10.74 13.97
C MET A 38 -31.21 -10.49 12.80
N SER A 39 -32.45 -10.89 13.01
CA SER A 39 -33.56 -10.38 12.21
C SER A 39 -33.78 -8.90 12.54
N PHE A 40 -33.27 -8.01 11.68
CA PHE A 40 -33.51 -6.57 11.80
C PHE A 40 -34.84 -6.21 11.16
N GLY A 41 -35.81 -5.82 12.01
CA GLY A 41 -37.04 -5.14 11.61
C GLY A 41 -36.71 -3.79 10.99
N ILE A 42 -37.33 -3.54 9.85
CA ILE A 42 -37.32 -2.25 9.13
C ILE A 42 -38.27 -1.30 9.89
N ALA A 43 -37.71 -0.29 10.54
CA ALA A 43 -38.50 0.88 10.93
C ALA A 43 -37.61 2.11 11.19
N GLY A 44 -37.91 3.22 10.55
CA GLY A 44 -37.63 4.57 11.05
C GLY A 44 -36.59 5.40 10.30
N ASP A 45 -37.12 6.29 9.45
CA ASP A 45 -36.50 7.53 8.98
C ASP A 45 -35.80 8.29 10.10
N VAL A 46 -34.51 8.63 9.91
CA VAL A 46 -33.88 9.72 10.65
C VAL A 46 -33.09 10.61 9.68
N ALA A 47 -33.46 11.88 9.70
CA ALA A 47 -32.97 12.98 8.90
C ALA A 47 -31.44 13.11 8.84
N LEU A 48 -30.92 13.39 7.64
CA LEU A 48 -29.55 13.86 7.40
C LEU A 48 -29.37 15.28 8.01
N ALA A 49 -28.76 15.34 9.20
CA ALA A 49 -28.16 16.57 9.70
C ALA A 49 -26.65 16.52 9.41
N GLY A 50 -26.16 17.50 8.64
CA GLY A 50 -24.78 17.61 8.21
C GLY A 50 -23.80 17.60 9.39
N ARG A 51 -22.86 16.65 9.38
CA ARG A 51 -21.67 16.67 10.19
C ARG A 51 -20.47 16.70 9.24
N THR A 52 -19.80 17.84 9.21
CA THR A 52 -18.42 17.94 8.71
C THR A 52 -17.53 16.92 9.46
N PRO A 53 -16.65 16.18 8.76
CA PRO A 53 -15.73 15.29 9.45
C PRO A 53 -14.80 16.13 10.32
N ALA A 54 -14.75 15.79 11.62
CA ALA A 54 -13.79 16.38 12.53
C ALA A 54 -12.38 15.99 12.09
N ILE A 55 -11.55 16.96 11.80
CA ILE A 55 -10.10 16.80 11.64
C ILE A 55 -9.58 16.38 13.03
N ILE A 56 -9.04 15.18 13.13
CA ILE A 56 -8.35 14.73 14.35
C ILE A 56 -6.96 15.38 14.30
N ASP A 57 -6.79 16.48 15.02
CA ASP A 57 -5.46 17.01 15.32
C ASP A 57 -4.74 16.00 16.23
N ALA A 58 -3.85 15.22 15.66
CA ALA A 58 -2.94 14.38 16.41
C ALA A 58 -1.95 15.30 17.15
N LYS A 59 -2.18 15.58 18.42
CA LYS A 59 -1.16 16.14 19.30
C LYS A 59 -0.08 15.09 19.51
N SER A 60 1.13 15.35 19.01
CA SER A 60 2.30 14.55 19.34
C SER A 60 2.69 14.87 20.78
N GLU A 61 2.49 13.93 21.70
CA GLU A 61 3.12 13.99 23.03
C GLU A 61 4.55 13.45 22.89
N THR A 62 5.53 14.25 23.28
CA THR A 62 6.92 13.83 23.45
C THR A 62 6.98 12.85 24.63
N ILE A 63 7.28 11.58 24.34
CA ILE A 63 7.56 10.56 25.35
C ILE A 63 8.94 10.90 25.92
N ASP A 64 8.97 11.21 27.23
CA ASP A 64 10.22 11.46 27.97
C ASP A 64 11.07 10.19 28.02
N GLU A 65 12.37 10.31 27.78
CA GLU A 65 13.33 9.21 27.51
C GLU A 65 13.66 8.37 28.77
N THR A 66 12.95 8.58 29.88
CA THR A 66 13.23 7.93 31.18
C THR A 66 12.48 6.63 31.45
N ASP A 67 11.48 6.25 30.61
CA ASP A 67 10.72 5.00 30.78
C ASP A 67 11.09 3.94 29.74
N ARG A 68 12.34 3.47 29.74
CA ARG A 68 12.75 2.26 29.01
C ARG A 68 12.52 1.03 29.89
N PRO A 69 11.62 0.10 29.51
CA PRO A 69 11.65 -1.23 30.08
C PRO A 69 12.89 -1.98 29.56
N LEU A 70 13.74 -2.40 30.47
CA LEU A 70 14.89 -3.28 30.24
C LEU A 70 14.43 -4.63 29.71
N PHE A 71 14.53 -4.87 28.41
CA PHE A 71 14.40 -6.21 27.84
C PHE A 71 15.69 -7.01 28.10
N GLY A 72 15.60 -7.96 29.03
CA GLY A 72 16.62 -9.00 29.21
C GLY A 72 16.61 -9.99 28.04
N PRO A 73 17.71 -10.76 27.82
CA PRO A 73 17.82 -11.68 26.69
C PRO A 73 16.85 -12.86 26.87
N ALA A 74 15.86 -12.97 26.01
CA ALA A 74 14.95 -14.11 25.96
C ALA A 74 15.61 -15.28 25.20
N THR A 75 16.21 -16.19 25.92
CA THR A 75 16.51 -17.55 25.46
C THR A 75 15.25 -18.41 25.61
N SER A 76 14.53 -18.68 24.53
CA SER A 76 13.75 -19.90 24.38
C SER A 76 13.36 -20.12 22.91
N ALA A 77 13.92 -21.17 22.34
CA ALA A 77 13.53 -21.70 21.04
C ALA A 77 12.06 -22.17 21.07
N ARG A 78 11.20 -21.51 20.31
CA ARG A 78 9.83 -22.01 20.04
C ARG A 78 9.81 -22.68 18.66
N PRO A 79 9.18 -23.86 18.52
CA PRO A 79 9.15 -24.60 17.26
C PRO A 79 8.38 -23.83 16.19
N ASN A 80 8.97 -23.81 15.01
CA ASN A 80 8.49 -23.15 13.81
C ASN A 80 7.13 -23.71 13.35
N ARG A 81 6.03 -23.00 13.60
CA ARG A 81 4.66 -23.37 13.21
C ARG A 81 4.37 -23.17 11.72
N PHE A 82 5.29 -22.60 10.96
CA PHE A 82 5.11 -22.37 9.51
C PHE A 82 5.42 -23.61 8.65
N GLY A 83 6.09 -24.63 9.20
CA GLY A 83 6.36 -25.89 8.49
C GLY A 83 5.11 -26.74 8.21
N VAL A 84 4.10 -26.65 9.06
CA VAL A 84 2.89 -27.48 8.96
C VAL A 84 1.95 -27.01 7.86
N LEU A 85 1.84 -25.70 7.64
CA LEU A 85 1.00 -25.13 6.59
C LEU A 85 1.53 -25.45 5.18
N ARG A 86 2.85 -25.46 5.00
CA ARG A 86 3.46 -25.78 3.72
C ARG A 86 3.24 -27.25 3.32
N ALA A 87 3.31 -28.16 4.31
CA ALA A 87 3.05 -29.59 4.10
C ALA A 87 1.57 -29.90 3.75
N LEU A 88 0.62 -29.11 4.25
CA LEU A 88 -0.80 -29.23 3.91
C LEU A 88 -1.09 -28.79 2.47
N PHE A 89 -0.48 -27.70 2.01
CA PHE A 89 -0.65 -27.21 0.62
C PHE A 89 -0.04 -28.17 -0.40
N ASP A 90 1.11 -28.78 -0.11
CA ASP A 90 1.72 -29.76 -0.99
C ASP A 90 0.93 -31.09 -1.06
N ARG A 91 0.20 -31.44 -0.03
CA ARG A 91 -0.64 -32.64 0.00
C ARG A 91 -1.95 -32.49 -0.80
N VAL A 92 -2.51 -31.28 -0.83
CA VAL A 92 -3.70 -30.96 -1.65
C VAL A 92 -3.34 -30.92 -3.13
N ARG A 93 -2.16 -30.41 -3.49
CA ARG A 93 -1.71 -30.32 -4.87
C ARG A 93 -1.39 -31.68 -5.52
N ARG A 94 -1.09 -32.72 -4.74
CA ARG A 94 -0.79 -34.08 -5.26
C ARG A 94 -2.02 -34.98 -5.40
N ARG A 95 -3.19 -34.59 -4.90
CA ARG A 95 -4.39 -35.44 -4.92
C ARG A 95 -5.46 -35.07 -5.95
N SER A 96 -5.31 -33.96 -6.65
CA SER A 96 -6.23 -33.53 -7.72
C SER A 96 -5.62 -33.72 -9.10
N GLY A 97 -5.33 -35.00 -9.43
CA GLY A 97 -5.03 -35.43 -10.78
C GLY A 97 -6.31 -35.65 -11.61
N LEU A 98 -7.19 -34.66 -11.63
CA LEU A 98 -8.32 -34.62 -12.58
C LEU A 98 -8.20 -33.31 -13.34
N GLY A 99 -7.80 -33.47 -14.64
CA GLY A 99 -7.77 -32.38 -15.59
C GLY A 99 -9.17 -31.78 -15.76
N PHE A 100 -9.43 -30.67 -15.15
CA PHE A 100 -10.58 -29.82 -15.46
C PHE A 100 -10.13 -28.76 -16.48
N GLN A 101 -9.87 -29.25 -17.71
CA GLN A 101 -9.88 -28.41 -18.90
C GLN A 101 -11.34 -28.35 -19.37
N GLY A 102 -12.01 -27.26 -19.14
CA GLY A 102 -13.35 -27.06 -19.69
C GLY A 102 -14.10 -25.91 -19.05
N LEU A 103 -14.23 -24.82 -19.79
CA LEU A 103 -15.24 -23.77 -19.68
C LEU A 103 -15.32 -22.99 -18.32
N MET A 104 -14.28 -22.24 -17.98
CA MET A 104 -14.52 -20.93 -17.38
C MET A 104 -14.53 -19.91 -18.51
N PRO A 105 -15.61 -19.12 -18.68
CA PRO A 105 -15.51 -17.95 -19.55
C PRO A 105 -14.42 -17.07 -18.96
N THR A 106 -13.32 -16.91 -19.67
CA THR A 106 -12.35 -15.87 -19.42
C THR A 106 -13.10 -14.55 -19.64
N ILE A 107 -13.65 -14.01 -18.57
CA ILE A 107 -14.03 -12.60 -18.54
C ILE A 107 -12.70 -11.90 -18.78
N PRO A 108 -12.51 -11.17 -19.89
CA PRO A 108 -11.33 -10.35 -20.04
C PRO A 108 -11.35 -9.38 -18.87
N VAL A 109 -10.50 -9.59 -17.89
CA VAL A 109 -10.20 -8.56 -16.90
C VAL A 109 -9.48 -7.50 -17.73
N SER A 110 -10.27 -6.53 -18.22
CA SER A 110 -9.68 -5.32 -18.80
C SER A 110 -8.76 -4.79 -17.73
N THR A 111 -7.45 -4.81 -17.98
CA THR A 111 -6.47 -4.10 -17.16
C THR A 111 -7.03 -2.70 -17.00
N PRO A 112 -7.28 -2.24 -15.75
CA PRO A 112 -7.83 -0.91 -15.56
C PRO A 112 -6.94 0.06 -16.33
N ASP A 113 -7.55 0.95 -17.10
CA ASP A 113 -6.84 1.92 -17.91
C ASP A 113 -6.08 2.83 -16.92
N ILE A 114 -4.82 2.48 -16.63
CA ILE A 114 -3.98 3.17 -15.65
C ILE A 114 -3.39 4.46 -16.20
N VAL A 115 -3.62 4.71 -17.49
CA VAL A 115 -3.15 5.90 -18.18
C VAL A 115 -4.35 6.67 -18.74
N PRO A 116 -4.81 7.73 -18.08
CA PRO A 116 -5.83 8.63 -18.60
C PRO A 116 -5.50 9.14 -20.01
N ALA A 117 -6.54 9.41 -20.79
CA ALA A 117 -6.38 9.88 -22.16
C ALA A 117 -5.52 11.15 -22.24
N GLY A 118 -4.50 11.14 -23.08
CA GLY A 118 -3.53 12.23 -23.25
C GLY A 118 -2.42 12.29 -22.21
N GLY A 119 -2.54 11.58 -21.09
CA GLY A 119 -1.46 11.41 -20.11
C GLY A 119 -0.36 10.48 -20.62
N LYS A 120 0.82 10.54 -20.00
CA LYS A 120 1.96 9.65 -20.32
C LYS A 120 2.37 8.88 -19.06
N PHE A 121 2.67 7.60 -19.22
CA PHE A 121 3.20 6.76 -18.15
C PHE A 121 4.48 6.10 -18.65
N ILE A 122 5.62 6.72 -18.34
CA ILE A 122 6.93 6.35 -18.90
C ILE A 122 7.77 5.62 -17.85
N GLU A 123 8.70 4.79 -18.33
CA GLU A 123 9.68 4.12 -17.51
C GLU A 123 11.05 4.77 -17.67
N ALA A 124 11.77 4.90 -16.55
CA ALA A 124 13.14 5.39 -16.52
C ALA A 124 13.94 4.70 -15.41
N THR A 125 15.23 4.99 -15.35
CA THR A 125 16.16 4.36 -14.41
C THR A 125 17.02 5.41 -13.72
N TYR A 126 17.31 5.18 -12.44
CA TYR A 126 18.23 5.96 -11.65
C TYR A 126 19.26 5.04 -10.98
N SER A 127 20.52 5.48 -10.95
CA SER A 127 21.62 4.76 -10.31
C SER A 127 22.46 5.69 -9.42
N ASN A 128 22.91 5.17 -8.29
CA ASN A 128 23.89 5.79 -7.41
C ASN A 128 24.72 4.70 -6.70
N PRO A 129 25.66 5.03 -5.81
CA PRO A 129 26.46 4.02 -5.10
C PRO A 129 25.65 3.02 -4.26
N ALA A 130 24.39 3.33 -3.88
CA ALA A 130 23.51 2.42 -3.17
C ALA A 130 22.80 1.40 -4.09
N GLY A 131 22.92 1.56 -5.42
CA GLY A 131 22.37 0.64 -6.41
C GLY A 131 21.61 1.32 -7.54
N THR A 132 20.82 0.52 -8.25
CA THR A 132 19.99 0.96 -9.37
C THR A 132 18.52 0.67 -9.09
N ARG A 133 17.63 1.59 -9.50
CA ARG A 133 16.19 1.40 -9.47
C ARG A 133 15.55 1.90 -10.74
N THR A 134 14.67 1.10 -11.30
CA THR A 134 13.71 1.58 -12.28
C THR A 134 12.59 2.32 -11.57
N TYR A 135 11.93 3.21 -12.28
CA TYR A 135 10.73 3.88 -11.80
C TYR A 135 9.79 4.19 -12.96
N LYS A 136 8.51 4.33 -12.67
CA LYS A 136 7.54 4.85 -13.62
C LYS A 136 7.13 6.26 -13.22
N LEU A 137 6.95 7.10 -14.22
CA LEU A 137 6.53 8.49 -14.05
C LEU A 137 5.24 8.72 -14.83
N TYR A 138 4.21 9.14 -14.14
CA TYR A 138 2.99 9.65 -14.73
C TYR A 138 3.10 11.16 -14.95
N ILE A 139 2.79 11.59 -16.18
CA ILE A 139 2.79 12.99 -16.61
C ILE A 139 1.38 13.31 -17.10
N PRO A 140 0.66 14.25 -16.45
CA PRO A 140 -0.71 14.57 -16.83
C PRO A 140 -0.75 15.25 -18.21
N SER A 141 -1.88 15.09 -18.91
CA SER A 141 -2.09 15.63 -20.28
C SER A 141 -1.94 17.15 -20.35
N ARG A 142 -2.25 17.83 -19.23
CA ARG A 142 -2.16 19.30 -19.11
C ARG A 142 -0.76 19.82 -18.78
N TYR A 143 0.24 18.95 -18.69
CA TYR A 143 1.62 19.42 -18.48
C TYR A 143 2.18 20.08 -19.74
N GLN A 144 2.49 21.36 -19.64
CA GLN A 144 3.04 22.20 -20.71
C GLN A 144 4.37 22.87 -20.29
N GLY A 145 5.05 22.33 -19.27
CA GLY A 145 6.27 22.92 -18.72
C GLY A 145 6.04 23.88 -17.54
N GLN A 146 4.84 23.96 -16.99
CA GLN A 146 4.57 24.72 -15.76
C GLN A 146 5.03 23.94 -14.53
N ALA A 147 5.30 24.66 -13.42
CA ALA A 147 5.68 24.04 -12.15
C ALA A 147 4.50 23.26 -11.55
N LEU A 148 4.65 21.95 -11.39
CA LEU A 148 3.64 21.05 -10.86
C LEU A 148 4.06 20.43 -9.51
N PRO A 149 3.09 20.04 -8.67
CA PRO A 149 3.36 19.14 -7.54
C PRO A 149 3.92 17.81 -8.02
N LEU A 150 4.74 17.16 -7.19
CA LEU A 150 5.24 15.81 -7.40
C LEU A 150 4.82 14.92 -6.22
N VAL A 151 4.24 13.76 -6.51
CA VAL A 151 3.93 12.73 -5.52
C VAL A 151 4.80 11.50 -5.78
N VAL A 152 5.56 11.07 -4.78
CA VAL A 152 6.37 9.85 -4.80
C VAL A 152 5.57 8.73 -4.15
N MET A 153 5.23 7.69 -4.92
CA MET A 153 4.35 6.59 -4.52
C MET A 153 5.15 5.30 -4.34
N LEU A 154 5.27 4.81 -3.09
CA LEU A 154 6.05 3.62 -2.73
C LEU A 154 5.12 2.42 -2.51
N HIS A 155 5.25 1.40 -3.36
CA HIS A 155 4.40 0.21 -3.35
C HIS A 155 4.64 -0.70 -2.14
N GLY A 156 3.69 -1.59 -1.83
CA GLY A 156 3.83 -2.64 -0.82
C GLY A 156 4.68 -3.83 -1.31
N CYS A 157 4.96 -4.76 -0.40
CA CYS A 157 5.65 -6.00 -0.75
C CYS A 157 4.95 -6.74 -1.89
N THR A 158 5.73 -7.43 -2.74
CA THR A 158 5.30 -8.22 -3.91
C THR A 158 4.67 -7.45 -5.05
N GLN A 159 4.42 -6.16 -4.87
CA GLN A 159 3.85 -5.30 -5.90
C GLN A 159 4.91 -4.75 -6.88
N SER A 160 4.43 -4.18 -7.97
CA SER A 160 5.17 -3.37 -8.93
C SER A 160 4.64 -1.94 -8.98
N PRO A 161 5.34 -1.00 -9.63
CA PRO A 161 4.80 0.33 -9.95
C PRO A 161 3.45 0.29 -10.66
N ASP A 162 3.27 -0.65 -11.61
CA ASP A 162 2.02 -0.81 -12.36
C ASP A 162 0.88 -1.30 -11.47
N ASP A 163 1.13 -2.33 -10.63
CA ASP A 163 0.14 -2.83 -9.67
C ASP A 163 -0.30 -1.72 -8.72
N PHE A 164 0.64 -0.90 -8.26
CA PHE A 164 0.37 0.16 -7.31
C PHE A 164 -0.37 1.34 -7.96
N ALA A 165 -0.01 1.71 -9.19
CA ALA A 165 -0.74 2.71 -9.97
C ALA A 165 -2.18 2.27 -10.25
N ALA A 166 -2.37 0.99 -10.65
CA ALA A 166 -3.68 0.40 -10.90
C ALA A 166 -4.55 0.35 -9.63
N GLY A 167 -3.97 -0.15 -8.52
CA GLY A 167 -4.69 -0.33 -7.26
C GLY A 167 -5.09 0.98 -6.58
N THR A 168 -4.21 1.98 -6.61
CA THR A 168 -4.47 3.30 -6.01
C THR A 168 -5.27 4.23 -6.93
N ARG A 169 -5.26 3.96 -8.23
CA ARG A 169 -5.82 4.84 -9.27
C ARG A 169 -5.25 6.27 -9.20
N MET A 170 -4.03 6.42 -8.68
CA MET A 170 -3.44 7.74 -8.44
C MET A 170 -3.19 8.52 -9.73
N ASN A 171 -2.99 7.83 -10.87
CA ASN A 171 -2.84 8.51 -12.16
C ASN A 171 -4.13 9.25 -12.59
N LEU A 172 -5.32 8.73 -12.23
CA LEU A 172 -6.59 9.43 -12.50
C LEU A 172 -6.69 10.71 -11.66
N ILE A 173 -6.35 10.60 -10.37
CA ILE A 173 -6.32 11.77 -9.47
C ILE A 173 -5.28 12.78 -9.96
N ALA A 174 -4.11 12.29 -10.41
CA ALA A 174 -3.05 13.14 -10.92
C ALA A 174 -3.44 13.88 -12.21
N GLU A 175 -4.23 13.25 -13.07
CA GLU A 175 -4.81 13.91 -14.25
C GLU A 175 -5.77 15.03 -13.86
N GLU A 176 -6.68 14.77 -12.91
CA GLU A 176 -7.65 15.76 -12.42
C GLU A 176 -6.97 16.93 -11.72
N GLN A 177 -6.01 16.65 -10.85
CA GLN A 177 -5.30 17.64 -10.03
C GLN A 177 -4.10 18.28 -10.74
N THR A 178 -3.76 17.80 -11.91
CA THR A 178 -2.59 18.26 -12.70
C THR A 178 -1.30 18.18 -11.86
N CYS A 179 -0.90 16.97 -11.46
CA CYS A 179 0.34 16.72 -10.73
C CYS A 179 1.14 15.57 -11.36
N LEU A 180 2.44 15.56 -11.13
CA LEU A 180 3.32 14.46 -11.49
C LEU A 180 3.28 13.37 -10.43
N VAL A 181 3.33 12.09 -10.85
CA VAL A 181 3.43 10.98 -9.91
C VAL A 181 4.57 10.06 -10.31
N VAL A 182 5.50 9.82 -9.41
CA VAL A 182 6.62 8.88 -9.64
C VAL A 182 6.45 7.65 -8.75
N TYR A 183 6.67 6.48 -9.35
CA TYR A 183 6.55 5.16 -8.72
C TYR A 183 7.90 4.44 -8.79
N PRO A 184 8.78 4.60 -7.80
CA PRO A 184 10.01 3.80 -7.72
C PRO A 184 9.68 2.31 -7.60
N ALA A 185 10.48 1.45 -8.26
CA ALA A 185 10.35 0.00 -8.19
C ALA A 185 11.33 -0.58 -7.19
N GLN A 186 10.87 -1.42 -6.28
CA GLN A 186 11.76 -2.26 -5.49
C GLN A 186 12.04 -3.55 -6.25
N HIS A 187 13.32 -3.89 -6.39
CA HIS A 187 13.76 -5.07 -7.12
C HIS A 187 13.88 -6.30 -6.20
N SER A 188 13.66 -7.49 -6.75
CA SER A 188 13.83 -8.77 -6.06
C SER A 188 15.26 -8.99 -5.55
N ASP A 189 16.24 -8.43 -6.22
CA ASP A 189 17.67 -8.53 -5.83
C ASP A 189 17.97 -7.78 -4.53
N ALA A 190 17.26 -6.68 -4.28
CA ALA A 190 17.38 -5.92 -3.04
C ALA A 190 16.57 -6.54 -1.89
N ASN A 191 15.43 -7.14 -2.24
CA ASN A 191 14.57 -7.89 -1.32
C ASN A 191 13.72 -8.90 -2.10
N PRO A 192 13.83 -10.21 -1.83
CA PRO A 192 13.11 -11.25 -2.59
C PRO A 192 11.59 -11.08 -2.64
N ALA A 193 11.01 -10.46 -1.60
CA ALA A 193 9.59 -10.13 -1.55
C ALA A 193 9.27 -8.73 -2.10
N LYS A 194 10.24 -8.04 -2.71
CA LYS A 194 10.11 -6.66 -3.17
C LYS A 194 9.61 -5.69 -2.09
N CYS A 195 9.89 -5.99 -0.81
CA CYS A 195 9.62 -5.07 0.29
C CYS A 195 10.70 -4.00 0.35
N TRP A 196 10.34 -2.76 0.62
CA TRP A 196 11.30 -1.74 1.02
C TRP A 196 11.96 -2.15 2.33
N ASN A 197 13.28 -1.98 2.43
CA ASN A 197 14.09 -2.46 3.56
C ASN A 197 14.12 -1.43 4.71
N TRP A 198 13.02 -0.74 4.96
CA TRP A 198 12.84 0.33 5.94
C TRP A 198 13.36 -0.02 7.35
N PHE A 199 13.44 -1.31 7.70
CA PHE A 199 13.91 -1.82 9.00
C PHE A 199 15.44 -1.92 9.11
N ARG A 200 16.19 -1.72 8.02
CA ARG A 200 17.66 -1.76 8.05
C ARG A 200 18.22 -0.40 8.47
N PRO A 201 19.23 -0.35 9.38
CA PRO A 201 19.80 0.91 9.84
C PRO A 201 20.37 1.80 8.71
N THR A 202 20.89 1.20 7.64
CA THR A 202 21.40 1.92 6.46
C THR A 202 20.26 2.56 5.65
N ASP A 203 19.09 1.96 5.70
CA ASP A 203 17.89 2.42 4.97
C ASP A 203 17.00 3.35 5.81
N GLN A 204 17.53 3.84 6.95
CA GLN A 204 16.91 4.85 7.83
C GLN A 204 17.75 6.13 7.93
N ARG A 205 18.71 6.33 7.02
CA ARG A 205 19.63 7.48 7.08
C ARG A 205 19.59 8.28 5.80
N ARG A 206 19.59 9.60 5.97
CA ARG A 206 19.71 10.55 4.87
C ARG A 206 20.95 10.27 4.03
N GLY A 207 20.80 10.21 2.71
CA GLY A 207 21.89 10.04 1.75
C GLY A 207 22.47 8.64 1.67
N GLN A 208 21.90 7.64 2.37
CA GLN A 208 22.35 6.25 2.34
C GLN A 208 21.23 5.32 1.86
N GLY A 209 21.57 4.10 1.44
CA GLY A 209 20.64 3.04 1.10
C GLY A 209 19.48 3.45 0.20
N GLU A 210 18.31 2.88 0.46
CA GLU A 210 17.08 3.14 -0.30
C GLU A 210 16.61 4.60 -0.23
N PRO A 211 16.70 5.33 0.91
CA PRO A 211 16.39 6.75 0.94
C PRO A 211 17.21 7.57 -0.07
N SER A 212 18.49 7.23 -0.27
CA SER A 212 19.33 7.92 -1.25
C SER A 212 18.87 7.68 -2.70
N LEU A 213 18.37 6.47 -3.00
CA LEU A 213 17.82 6.10 -4.30
C LEU A 213 16.50 6.83 -4.57
N VAL A 214 15.55 6.78 -3.62
CA VAL A 214 14.25 7.46 -3.76
C VAL A 214 14.44 8.98 -3.90
N ALA A 215 15.28 9.59 -3.05
CA ALA A 215 15.59 11.01 -3.15
C ALA A 215 16.33 11.35 -4.47
N GLY A 216 17.16 10.43 -4.97
CA GLY A 216 17.85 10.57 -6.25
C GLY A 216 16.89 10.57 -7.42
N ILE A 217 15.94 9.64 -7.46
CA ILE A 217 14.84 9.58 -8.44
C ILE A 217 14.03 10.89 -8.41
N THR A 218 13.63 11.31 -7.20
CA THR A 218 12.89 12.56 -7.01
C THR A 218 13.63 13.75 -7.62
N ARG A 219 14.94 13.90 -7.31
CA ARG A 219 15.78 14.96 -7.88
C ARG A 219 15.98 14.83 -9.39
N GLN A 220 16.03 13.61 -9.94
CA GLN A 220 16.09 13.39 -11.38
C GLN A 220 14.82 13.91 -12.06
N VAL A 221 13.64 13.54 -11.55
CA VAL A 221 12.37 14.06 -12.06
C VAL A 221 12.29 15.58 -11.96
N MET A 222 12.75 16.17 -10.85
CA MET A 222 12.78 17.63 -10.66
C MET A 222 13.74 18.35 -11.64
N ARG A 223 14.75 17.69 -12.18
CA ARG A 223 15.64 18.26 -13.20
C ARG A 223 15.06 18.17 -14.62
N GLU A 224 14.32 17.10 -14.88
CA GLU A 224 13.76 16.80 -16.22
C GLU A 224 12.40 17.47 -16.44
N TYR A 225 11.68 17.72 -15.36
CA TYR A 225 10.34 18.33 -15.36
C TYR A 225 10.30 19.50 -14.37
N LEU A 226 9.56 20.53 -14.72
CA LEU A 226 9.41 21.67 -13.82
C LEU A 226 8.50 21.30 -12.64
N VAL A 227 9.10 20.93 -11.49
CA VAL A 227 8.42 20.59 -10.24
C VAL A 227 8.48 21.79 -9.30
N ASP A 228 7.39 22.07 -8.60
CA ASP A 228 7.37 23.01 -7.48
C ASP A 228 8.09 22.38 -6.27
N PRO A 229 9.26 22.90 -5.85
CA PRO A 229 10.04 22.29 -4.78
C PRO A 229 9.36 22.34 -3.40
N GLN A 230 8.34 23.18 -3.22
CA GLN A 230 7.56 23.26 -2.00
C GLN A 230 6.37 22.27 -1.99
N ARG A 231 6.11 21.60 -3.11
CA ARG A 231 5.00 20.66 -3.25
C ARG A 231 5.47 19.29 -3.71
N VAL A 232 6.42 18.73 -2.96
CA VAL A 232 6.91 17.36 -3.14
C VAL A 232 6.43 16.51 -1.96
N TYR A 233 5.70 15.45 -2.25
CA TYR A 233 5.06 14.60 -1.26
C TYR A 233 5.51 13.15 -1.44
N SER A 234 5.50 12.37 -0.35
CA SER A 234 5.69 10.92 -0.40
C SER A 234 4.54 10.20 0.27
N GLY A 235 4.14 9.08 -0.30
CA GLY A 235 3.13 8.19 0.24
C GLY A 235 3.41 6.74 -0.14
N GLY A 236 2.72 5.81 0.50
CA GLY A 236 2.94 4.39 0.20
C GLY A 236 1.98 3.46 0.94
N LEU A 237 2.12 2.17 0.66
CA LEU A 237 1.32 1.11 1.27
C LEU A 237 2.24 0.11 1.99
N SER A 238 1.88 -0.34 3.22
CA SER A 238 2.61 -1.38 3.96
C SER A 238 4.10 -1.02 4.11
N ALA A 239 5.03 -1.84 3.61
CA ALA A 239 6.47 -1.53 3.61
C ALA A 239 6.78 -0.20 2.91
N GLY A 240 6.02 0.17 1.85
CA GLY A 240 6.13 1.45 1.18
C GLY A 240 5.69 2.63 2.06
N ALA A 241 4.69 2.45 2.92
CA ALA A 241 4.29 3.48 3.88
C ALA A 241 5.38 3.74 4.92
N ALA A 242 6.01 2.67 5.44
CA ALA A 242 7.14 2.79 6.35
C ALA A 242 8.35 3.49 5.67
N ALA A 243 8.65 3.14 4.42
CA ALA A 243 9.69 3.82 3.65
C ALA A 243 9.35 5.29 3.40
N ALA A 244 8.08 5.63 3.11
CA ALA A 244 7.65 7.02 2.96
C ALA A 244 7.82 7.82 4.25
N ALA A 245 7.53 7.22 5.42
CA ALA A 245 7.79 7.84 6.73
C ALA A 245 9.28 8.10 6.96
N VAL A 246 10.15 7.14 6.60
CA VAL A 246 11.61 7.32 6.63
C VAL A 246 12.03 8.49 5.74
N MET A 247 11.48 8.60 4.52
CA MET A 247 11.77 9.72 3.60
C MET A 247 11.40 11.08 4.20
N GLY A 248 10.30 11.15 4.97
CA GLY A 248 9.87 12.38 5.64
C GLY A 248 10.74 12.75 6.86
N ALA A 249 11.41 11.76 7.46
CA ALA A 249 12.24 11.95 8.66
C ALA A 249 13.74 12.16 8.35
N THR A 250 14.19 11.93 7.12
CA THR A 250 15.60 12.02 6.69
C THR A 250 15.81 13.11 5.65
#